data_a4120133e98a7d55ce5463b9e0c724cf
#
_entry.id   a4120133e98a7d55ce5463b9e0c724cf
#
_cell.length_a   1.000
_cell.length_b   1.000
_cell.length_c   1.000
_cell.angle_alpha   90.00
_cell.angle_beta   90.00
_cell.angle_gamma   90.00
#
_symmetry.space_group_name_H-M   'P 1'
#
loop_
_entity.id
_entity.type
_entity.pdbx_description
1 polymer ?
#
loop_
_entity_poly.entity_id
_entity_poly.type
_entity_poly.pdbx_seq_one_letter_code
_entity_poly.pdbx_strand_id
1 'polypeptide(L)'
;ESYNPRTNGTIYKSHENINKVRKLAAAFLDEDLEKAQSFYSANATFYDINMPKGESMTLDQAKESQKFFYENFEILSMDEYGYPDFLDYEHRASKVVLAWWDVRVKRKSDGKIINFINHETYTFNREGKIIRQSSYYNGAALNN
;
A
#
# COMPACT_ATOMS: atom_id res chain seq x y z
N GLU A 1 22.89 -0.01 23.90
CA GLU A 1 21.54 -0.28 23.41
C GLU A 1 21.21 -1.76 23.57
N SER A 2 20.09 -2.06 24.20
CA SER A 2 19.68 -3.45 24.35
C SER A 2 19.12 -3.98 23.03
N TYR A 3 19.74 -5.01 22.52
CA TYR A 3 19.27 -5.75 21.34
C TYR A 3 17.90 -6.39 21.63
N ASN A 4 16.93 -6.11 20.76
CA ASN A 4 15.60 -6.73 20.86
C ASN A 4 15.48 -7.89 19.87
N PRO A 5 15.56 -9.16 20.30
CA PRO A 5 15.50 -10.30 19.39
C PRO A 5 14.16 -10.45 18.68
N ARG A 6 13.10 -9.80 19.16
CA ARG A 6 11.77 -9.83 18.53
C ARG A 6 11.74 -9.14 17.17
N THR A 7 12.76 -8.32 16.86
CA THR A 7 12.87 -7.66 15.56
C THR A 7 13.74 -8.43 14.58
N ASN A 8 14.30 -9.56 14.99
CA ASN A 8 15.04 -10.42 14.09
C ASN A 8 14.11 -11.09 13.08
N GLY A 9 14.65 -11.31 11.90
CA GLY A 9 13.91 -11.99 10.84
C GLY A 9 14.76 -12.17 9.60
N THR A 10 14.14 -12.71 8.56
CA THR A 10 14.75 -12.92 7.26
C THR A 10 14.05 -12.03 6.23
N ILE A 11 14.84 -11.43 5.34
CA ILE A 11 14.34 -10.63 4.21
C ILE A 11 14.42 -11.49 2.95
N TYR A 12 13.29 -11.62 2.27
CA TYR A 12 13.21 -12.35 1.00
C TYR A 12 12.87 -11.39 -0.12
N LYS A 13 13.55 -11.52 -1.25
CA LYS A 13 13.28 -10.76 -2.48
C LYS A 13 12.24 -11.43 -3.37
N SER A 14 11.85 -12.66 -3.04
CA SER A 14 10.85 -13.43 -3.77
C SER A 14 9.95 -14.15 -2.76
N HIS A 15 8.66 -13.93 -2.86
CA HIS A 15 7.65 -14.56 -2.01
C HIS A 15 6.27 -14.39 -2.63
N GLU A 16 5.36 -15.30 -2.31
CA GLU A 16 3.97 -15.24 -2.79
C GLU A 16 3.29 -13.92 -2.41
N ASN A 17 3.54 -13.40 -1.20
CA ASN A 17 2.96 -12.15 -0.75
C ASN A 17 3.47 -10.93 -1.56
N ILE A 18 4.70 -10.97 -2.05
CA ILE A 18 5.20 -9.96 -2.99
C ILE A 18 4.39 -10.01 -4.29
N ASN A 19 4.12 -11.20 -4.80
CA ASN A 19 3.31 -11.36 -6.01
C ASN A 19 1.88 -10.86 -5.81
N LYS A 20 1.30 -11.08 -4.62
CA LYS A 20 -0.02 -10.52 -4.27
C LYS A 20 -0.01 -8.99 -4.28
N VAL A 21 1.01 -8.37 -3.72
CA VAL A 21 1.17 -6.91 -3.72
C VAL A 21 1.29 -6.36 -5.16
N ARG A 22 2.02 -7.05 -6.02
CA ARG A 22 2.10 -6.68 -7.45
C ARG A 22 0.75 -6.77 -8.16
N LYS A 23 -0.02 -7.81 -7.89
CA LYS A 23 -1.38 -7.98 -8.44
C LYS A 23 -2.33 -6.93 -7.88
N LEU A 24 -2.19 -6.57 -6.61
CA LEU A 24 -2.96 -5.51 -5.98
C LEU A 24 -2.68 -4.16 -6.65
N ALA A 25 -1.42 -3.81 -6.87
CA ALA A 25 -1.04 -2.60 -7.58
C ALA A 25 -1.61 -2.56 -9.00
N ALA A 26 -1.56 -3.69 -9.71
CA ALA A 26 -2.16 -3.80 -11.04
C ALA A 26 -3.68 -3.58 -11.00
N ALA A 27 -4.37 -4.10 -9.98
CA ALA A 27 -5.80 -3.89 -9.81
C ALA A 27 -6.14 -2.41 -9.55
N PHE A 28 -5.34 -1.70 -8.76
CA PHE A 28 -5.51 -0.25 -8.56
C PHE A 28 -5.29 0.53 -9.86
N LEU A 29 -4.29 0.18 -10.64
CA LEU A 29 -4.02 0.80 -11.94
C LEU A 29 -5.18 0.59 -12.92
N ASP A 30 -5.80 -0.58 -12.89
CA ASP A 30 -6.94 -0.95 -13.74
C ASP A 30 -8.29 -0.45 -13.19
N GLU A 31 -8.29 0.25 -12.04
CA GLU A 31 -9.50 0.69 -11.34
C GLU A 31 -10.44 -0.47 -10.97
N ASP A 32 -9.90 -1.66 -10.79
CA ASP A 32 -10.65 -2.86 -10.38
C ASP A 32 -10.65 -3.00 -8.85
N LEU A 33 -11.55 -2.25 -8.21
CA LEU A 33 -11.66 -2.22 -6.74
C LEU A 33 -12.16 -3.54 -6.17
N GLU A 34 -12.99 -4.27 -6.87
CA GLU A 34 -13.47 -5.58 -6.42
C GLU A 34 -12.31 -6.57 -6.31
N LYS A 35 -11.47 -6.63 -7.36
CA LYS A 35 -10.27 -7.46 -7.34
C LYS A 35 -9.29 -6.99 -6.26
N ALA A 36 -9.06 -5.68 -6.15
CA ALA A 36 -8.19 -5.11 -5.12
C ALA A 36 -8.66 -5.53 -3.71
N GLN A 37 -9.96 -5.44 -3.42
CA GLN A 37 -10.51 -5.82 -2.12
C GLN A 37 -10.32 -7.30 -1.78
N SER A 38 -10.24 -8.18 -2.77
CA SER A 38 -10.07 -9.61 -2.55
C SER A 38 -8.77 -9.97 -1.83
N PHE A 39 -7.77 -9.08 -1.82
CA PHE A 39 -6.49 -9.28 -1.15
C PHE A 39 -6.53 -8.95 0.35
N TYR A 40 -7.59 -8.29 0.82
CA TYR A 40 -7.69 -7.79 2.19
C TYR A 40 -8.59 -8.67 3.05
N SER A 41 -8.25 -8.74 4.35
CA SER A 41 -9.18 -9.24 5.36
C SER A 41 -10.34 -8.25 5.54
N ALA A 42 -11.53 -8.76 5.87
CA ALA A 42 -12.72 -7.91 6.05
C ALA A 42 -12.54 -6.82 7.12
N ASN A 43 -11.69 -7.08 8.11
CA ASN A 43 -11.38 -6.14 9.20
C ASN A 43 -10.02 -5.46 9.03
N ALA A 44 -9.50 -5.38 7.80
CA ALA A 44 -8.26 -4.68 7.50
C ALA A 44 -8.36 -3.18 7.89
N THR A 45 -7.22 -2.62 8.29
CA THR A 45 -7.10 -1.21 8.61
C THR A 45 -6.09 -0.53 7.69
N PHE A 46 -6.34 0.75 7.39
CA PHE A 46 -5.54 1.55 6.47
C PHE A 46 -5.11 2.83 7.15
N TYR A 47 -3.83 3.15 7.02
CA TYR A 47 -3.25 4.39 7.49
C TYR A 47 -2.56 5.10 6.33
N ASP A 48 -2.78 6.40 6.25
CA ASP A 48 -2.10 7.30 5.31
C ASP A 48 -1.39 8.35 6.14
N ILE A 49 -0.12 8.62 5.85
CA ILE A 49 0.70 9.59 6.63
C ILE A 49 0.08 10.99 6.66
N ASN A 50 -0.78 11.30 5.71
CA ASN A 50 -1.48 12.59 5.66
C ASN A 50 -2.73 12.64 6.56
N MET A 51 -3.09 11.52 7.18
CA MET A 51 -4.12 11.46 8.22
C MET A 51 -3.53 11.81 9.59
N PRO A 52 -4.35 12.30 10.54
CA PRO A 52 -3.90 12.48 11.91
C PRO A 52 -3.36 11.19 12.53
N LYS A 53 -2.29 11.31 13.31
CA LYS A 53 -1.69 10.16 13.99
C LYS A 53 -2.71 9.46 14.87
N GLY A 54 -2.76 8.14 14.78
CA GLY A 54 -3.67 7.30 15.57
C GLY A 54 -5.02 7.06 14.91
N GLU A 55 -5.32 7.72 13.80
CA GLU A 55 -6.52 7.45 13.00
C GLU A 55 -6.23 6.38 11.94
N SER A 56 -7.28 5.67 11.55
CA SER A 56 -7.23 4.68 10.48
C SER A 56 -8.59 4.59 9.78
N MET A 57 -8.58 4.04 8.58
CA MET A 57 -9.79 3.74 7.83
C MET A 57 -10.09 2.24 7.87
N THR A 58 -11.36 1.89 7.82
CA THR A 58 -11.82 0.53 7.53
C THR A 58 -11.63 0.21 6.05
N LEU A 59 -11.82 -1.06 5.67
CA LEU A 59 -11.79 -1.48 4.27
C LEU A 59 -12.82 -0.71 3.42
N ASP A 60 -14.05 -0.55 3.93
CA ASP A 60 -15.10 0.19 3.21
C ASP A 60 -14.75 1.67 3.06
N GLN A 61 -14.23 2.30 4.11
CA GLN A 61 -13.78 3.69 4.04
C GLN A 61 -12.62 3.87 3.06
N ALA A 62 -11.67 2.93 3.05
CA ALA A 62 -10.55 2.95 2.09
C ALA A 62 -11.05 2.81 0.64
N LYS A 63 -12.06 1.97 0.41
CA LYS A 63 -12.70 1.81 -0.90
C LYS A 63 -13.34 3.12 -1.36
N GLU A 64 -14.11 3.78 -0.50
CA GLU A 64 -14.73 5.06 -0.83
C GLU A 64 -13.70 6.14 -1.09
N SER A 65 -12.61 6.18 -0.30
CA SER A 65 -11.49 7.08 -0.52
C SER A 65 -10.83 6.84 -1.89
N GLN A 66 -10.67 5.58 -2.29
CA GLN A 66 -10.08 5.23 -3.58
C GLN A 66 -10.99 5.60 -4.74
N LYS A 67 -12.31 5.43 -4.60
CA LYS A 67 -13.27 5.90 -5.61
C LYS A 67 -13.17 7.41 -5.80
N PHE A 68 -13.12 8.16 -4.69
CA PHE A 68 -12.94 9.62 -4.74
C PHE A 68 -11.63 10.00 -5.43
N PHE A 69 -10.56 9.26 -5.18
CA PHE A 69 -9.29 9.46 -5.86
C PHE A 69 -9.44 9.29 -7.37
N TYR A 70 -10.10 8.24 -7.83
CA TYR A 70 -10.33 8.00 -9.26
C TYR A 70 -11.22 9.07 -9.93
N GLU A 71 -12.14 9.67 -9.17
CA GLU A 71 -12.95 10.78 -9.68
C GLU A 71 -12.11 12.04 -9.97
N ASN A 72 -11.03 12.23 -9.24
CA ASN A 72 -10.21 13.44 -9.31
C ASN A 72 -8.87 13.23 -10.04
N PHE A 73 -8.39 12.00 -10.11
CA PHE A 73 -7.10 11.65 -10.70
C PHE A 73 -7.21 10.41 -11.57
N GLU A 74 -6.46 10.42 -12.66
CA GLU A 74 -6.20 9.23 -13.48
C GLU A 74 -4.80 8.70 -13.14
N ILE A 75 -4.68 7.45 -12.75
CA ILE A 75 -3.39 6.82 -12.52
C ILE A 75 -2.81 6.41 -13.88
N LEU A 76 -1.71 7.04 -14.27
CA LEU A 76 -1.06 6.77 -15.55
C LEU A 76 -0.09 5.59 -15.45
N SER A 77 0.61 5.48 -14.32
CA SER A 77 1.54 4.38 -14.06
C SER A 77 1.79 4.21 -12.56
N MET A 78 2.09 2.98 -12.16
CA MET A 78 2.61 2.60 -10.85
C MET A 78 3.74 1.61 -11.09
N ASP A 79 4.96 2.10 -11.10
CA ASP A 79 6.14 1.28 -11.35
C ASP A 79 6.90 1.02 -10.05
N GLU A 80 7.50 -0.16 -9.95
CA GLU A 80 8.34 -0.48 -8.79
C GLU A 80 9.56 0.46 -8.75
N TYR A 81 9.78 1.07 -7.59
CA TYR A 81 10.98 1.85 -7.30
C TYR A 81 11.89 1.02 -6.41
N GLY A 82 12.82 0.31 -7.03
CA GLY A 82 13.58 -0.74 -6.37
C GLY A 82 12.83 -2.08 -6.38
N TYR A 83 13.16 -2.95 -5.46
CA TYR A 83 12.52 -4.26 -5.32
C TYR A 83 11.66 -4.28 -4.05
N PRO A 84 10.43 -4.83 -4.09
CA PRO A 84 9.69 -5.07 -2.88
C PRO A 84 10.38 -6.17 -2.05
N ASP A 85 10.36 -5.99 -0.73
CA ASP A 85 10.92 -6.93 0.23
C ASP A 85 9.82 -7.61 1.03
N PHE A 86 9.99 -8.90 1.31
CA PHE A 86 9.16 -9.64 2.24
C PHE A 86 9.94 -9.88 3.54
N LEU A 87 9.36 -9.43 4.66
CA LEU A 87 9.95 -9.57 5.98
C LEU A 87 9.27 -10.70 6.76
N ASP A 88 10.05 -11.71 7.10
CA ASP A 88 9.64 -12.84 7.94
C ASP A 88 10.26 -12.67 9.32
N TYR A 89 9.51 -12.06 10.25
CA TYR A 89 9.96 -11.87 11.63
C TYR A 89 9.86 -13.18 12.41
N GLU A 90 10.93 -13.56 13.13
CA GLU A 90 11.01 -14.82 13.87
C GLU A 90 9.93 -14.98 14.94
N HIS A 91 9.56 -13.88 15.60
CA HIS A 91 8.67 -13.92 16.75
C HIS A 91 7.31 -13.25 16.49
N ARG A 92 6.92 -13.13 15.21
CA ARG A 92 5.62 -12.57 14.82
C ARG A 92 4.91 -13.51 13.87
N ALA A 93 3.61 -13.73 14.11
CA ALA A 93 2.76 -14.48 13.20
C ALA A 93 2.48 -13.71 11.91
N SER A 94 2.37 -12.39 12.00
CA SER A 94 2.16 -11.52 10.84
C SER A 94 3.45 -11.28 10.08
N LYS A 95 3.35 -11.24 8.75
CA LYS A 95 4.46 -11.02 7.82
C LYS A 95 4.23 -9.73 7.08
N VAL A 96 5.29 -9.04 6.68
CA VAL A 96 5.21 -7.70 6.11
C VAL A 96 5.87 -7.67 4.74
N VAL A 97 5.20 -7.03 3.78
CA VAL A 97 5.81 -6.64 2.50
C VAL A 97 6.05 -5.13 2.53
N LEU A 98 7.26 -4.73 2.18
CA LEU A 98 7.64 -3.34 1.97
C LEU A 98 7.74 -3.10 0.46
N ALA A 99 7.08 -2.07 -0.02
CA ALA A 99 7.14 -1.70 -1.44
C ALA A 99 7.30 -0.19 -1.60
N TRP A 100 7.98 0.21 -2.66
CA TRP A 100 8.13 1.60 -3.08
C TRP A 100 7.62 1.69 -4.51
N TRP A 101 6.73 2.67 -4.75
CA TRP A 101 6.08 2.86 -6.04
C TRP A 101 6.43 4.23 -6.60
N ASP A 102 6.87 4.26 -7.83
CA ASP A 102 6.94 5.48 -8.62
C ASP A 102 5.57 5.67 -9.29
N VAL A 103 4.79 6.63 -8.77
CA VAL A 103 3.41 6.84 -9.18
C VAL A 103 3.31 8.09 -10.04
N ARG A 104 2.66 7.96 -11.17
CA ARG A 104 2.38 9.06 -12.07
C ARG A 104 0.88 9.19 -12.27
N VAL A 105 0.35 10.36 -11.95
CA VAL A 105 -1.09 10.64 -12.05
C VAL A 105 -1.34 11.89 -12.86
N LYS A 106 -2.55 11.97 -13.42
CA LYS A 106 -3.06 13.17 -14.07
C LYS A 106 -4.21 13.71 -13.24
N ARG A 107 -4.12 14.95 -12.81
CA ARG A 107 -5.22 15.64 -12.13
C ARG A 107 -6.27 16.04 -13.14
N LYS A 108 -7.51 15.58 -12.94
CA LYS A 108 -8.58 15.80 -13.92
C LYS A 108 -9.04 17.23 -14.02
N SER A 109 -8.93 18.01 -12.94
CA SER A 109 -9.40 19.41 -12.91
C SER A 109 -8.63 20.34 -13.85
N ASP A 110 -7.33 20.12 -14.06
CA ASP A 110 -6.47 20.99 -14.85
C ASP A 110 -5.53 20.24 -15.81
N GLY A 111 -5.56 18.91 -15.80
CA GLY A 111 -4.72 18.07 -16.64
C GLY A 111 -3.26 17.99 -16.21
N LYS A 112 -2.92 18.54 -15.05
CA LYS A 112 -1.53 18.51 -14.54
C LYS A 112 -1.07 17.08 -14.30
N ILE A 113 0.13 16.76 -14.80
CA ILE A 113 0.80 15.50 -14.52
C ILE A 113 1.63 15.67 -13.23
N ILE A 114 1.43 14.75 -12.28
CA ILE A 114 2.11 14.75 -10.99
C ILE A 114 2.80 13.41 -10.84
N ASN A 115 4.09 13.45 -10.47
CA ASN A 115 4.89 12.26 -10.21
C ASN A 115 5.36 12.27 -8.76
N PHE A 116 5.19 11.17 -8.04
CA PHE A 116 5.61 11.06 -6.64
C PHE A 116 5.96 9.62 -6.28
N ILE A 117 6.77 9.48 -5.23
CA ILE A 117 7.08 8.17 -4.66
C ILE A 117 6.10 7.89 -3.52
N ASN A 118 5.53 6.69 -3.54
CA ASN A 118 4.70 6.18 -2.45
C ASN A 118 5.36 4.93 -1.86
N HIS A 119 5.73 5.01 -0.58
CA HIS A 119 6.18 3.85 0.17
C HIS A 119 4.99 3.23 0.89
N GLU A 120 4.76 1.94 0.66
CA GLU A 120 3.67 1.21 1.31
C GLU A 120 4.19 0.02 2.08
N THR A 121 3.57 -0.24 3.24
CA THR A 121 3.79 -1.43 4.04
C THR A 121 2.50 -2.24 4.10
N TYR A 122 2.61 -3.55 3.91
CA TYR A 122 1.48 -4.47 3.88
C TYR A 122 1.73 -5.56 4.90
N THR A 123 0.88 -5.64 5.92
CA THR A 123 0.95 -6.69 6.94
C THR A 123 -0.04 -7.79 6.60
N PHE A 124 0.45 -9.02 6.48
CA PHE A 124 -0.34 -10.20 6.13
C PHE A 124 -0.61 -11.05 7.37
N ASN A 125 -1.80 -11.63 7.45
CA ASN A 125 -2.13 -12.65 8.44
C ASN A 125 -1.67 -14.03 7.97
N ARG A 126 -1.91 -15.06 8.79
CA ARG A 126 -1.52 -16.47 8.48
C ARG A 126 -2.28 -17.04 7.27
N GLU A 127 -3.46 -16.49 6.96
CA GLU A 127 -4.29 -16.90 5.82
C GLU A 127 -3.85 -16.24 4.51
N GLY A 128 -2.82 -15.38 4.57
CA GLY A 128 -2.29 -14.69 3.40
C GLY A 128 -3.15 -13.49 2.95
N LYS A 129 -3.95 -12.92 3.84
CA LYS A 129 -4.72 -11.69 3.60
C LYS A 129 -4.04 -10.51 4.26
N ILE A 130 -4.17 -9.34 3.63
CA ILE A 130 -3.65 -8.08 4.19
C ILE A 130 -4.59 -7.63 5.30
N ILE A 131 -4.03 -7.42 6.50
CA ILE A 131 -4.77 -6.95 7.69
C ILE A 131 -4.46 -5.49 8.01
N ARG A 132 -3.37 -4.95 7.47
CA ARG A 132 -2.98 -3.55 7.65
C ARG A 132 -2.17 -3.09 6.46
N GLN A 133 -2.47 -1.88 6.00
CA GLN A 133 -1.69 -1.20 4.97
C GLN A 133 -1.42 0.22 5.43
N SER A 134 -0.19 0.67 5.26
CA SER A 134 0.21 2.06 5.54
C SER A 134 0.85 2.66 4.30
N SER A 135 0.53 3.91 4.01
CA SER A 135 1.03 4.65 2.85
C SER A 135 1.76 5.92 3.30
N TYR A 136 2.94 6.14 2.74
CA TYR A 136 3.81 7.26 3.08
C TYR A 136 4.21 7.98 1.80
N TYR A 137 3.63 9.16 1.56
CA TYR A 137 3.89 9.98 0.39
C TYR A 137 3.61 11.44 0.69
N ASN A 138 4.09 12.34 -0.15
CA ASN A 138 3.82 13.76 -0.02
C ASN A 138 2.45 14.10 -0.62
N GLY A 139 1.41 14.13 0.22
CA GLY A 139 0.04 14.46 -0.21
C GLY A 139 -0.10 15.88 -0.74
N ALA A 140 0.75 16.82 -0.31
CA ALA A 140 0.72 18.19 -0.82
C ALA A 140 1.03 18.27 -2.32
N ALA A 141 1.79 17.32 -2.86
CA ALA A 141 2.09 17.27 -4.29
C ALA A 141 0.83 17.13 -5.16
N LEU A 142 -0.22 16.51 -4.63
CA LEU A 142 -1.49 16.31 -5.36
C LEU A 142 -2.33 17.56 -5.44
N ASN A 143 -2.08 18.56 -4.58
CA ASN A 143 -2.88 19.78 -4.46
C ASN A 143 -2.19 21.02 -5.02
N ASN A 144 -0.93 20.93 -5.38
CA ASN A 144 -0.12 22.05 -5.86
C ASN A 144 -0.14 22.23 -7.38
#